data_0997709ab5ada993e5a0bb531bb35114
#
_entry.id   0997709ab5ada993e5a0bb531bb35114
#
_cell.length_a   1.000
_cell.length_b   1.000
_cell.length_c   1.000
_cell.angle_alpha   90.00
_cell.angle_beta   90.00
_cell.angle_gamma   90.00
#
_symmetry.space_group_name_H-M   'P 1'
#
loop_
_entity.id
_entity.type
_entity.pdbx_description
1 polymer ?
#
loop_
_entity_poly.entity_id
_entity_poly.type
_entity_poly.pdbx_seq_one_letter_code
_entity_poly.pdbx_strand_id
1 'polypeptide(L)'
;MPNAPQSPVRGIPALLNPHSGSAARARAALHADARFRVQELSPTQVGDAVRAEVSGGTRRLLVSGGDGTLSAALGAAAGTGLEVAVFPGGTLNHFARDAGIPLDDPAAALDIAATGTPRPVDLGYVNGHAILNTSSLGLYTEFVRRREYLERWLNYRLASVAAAAAVWRDRQVVDVDIDTGGGARRRFRTPLVFVGIHERILVPAGLGMRRPGGARALHVLVVQAPAPLRIRRLAFQPPGRGLQGLVPEKAVETYLTSKATVEMAGAPALIAIDGELVQATSPLQYELVPGAVMVVRR
;
A
#
# COMPACT_ATOMS: atom_id res chain seq x y z
N MET A 1 -43.56 -28.84 -20.54
CA MET A 1 -43.10 -27.82 -19.57
C MET A 1 -41.63 -27.62 -19.75
N PRO A 2 -41.16 -26.46 -20.25
CA PRO A 2 -39.72 -26.25 -20.40
C PRO A 2 -39.12 -25.99 -19.01
N ASN A 3 -38.01 -26.71 -18.75
CA ASN A 3 -37.17 -26.55 -17.56
C ASN A 3 -36.77 -25.06 -17.40
N ALA A 4 -37.13 -24.47 -16.26
CA ALA A 4 -36.60 -23.18 -15.87
C ALA A 4 -35.06 -23.31 -15.75
N PRO A 5 -34.27 -22.32 -16.25
CA PRO A 5 -32.84 -22.39 -16.09
C PRO A 5 -32.51 -22.33 -14.59
N GLN A 6 -31.88 -23.40 -14.11
CA GLN A 6 -31.32 -23.41 -12.76
C GLN A 6 -30.37 -22.26 -12.65
N SER A 7 -30.70 -21.27 -11.80
CA SER A 7 -29.78 -20.20 -11.46
C SER A 7 -28.45 -20.82 -10.99
N PRO A 8 -27.30 -20.44 -11.55
CA PRO A 8 -26.04 -21.01 -11.13
C PRO A 8 -25.87 -20.75 -9.63
N VAL A 9 -25.45 -21.77 -8.89
CA VAL A 9 -25.06 -21.68 -7.48
C VAL A 9 -24.03 -20.52 -7.39
N ARG A 10 -24.48 -19.38 -6.90
CA ARG A 10 -23.68 -18.15 -6.86
C ARG A 10 -22.79 -18.18 -5.62
N GLY A 11 -21.65 -18.89 -5.72
CA GLY A 11 -20.55 -18.69 -4.76
C GLY A 11 -20.01 -17.27 -4.88
N ILE A 12 -19.45 -16.71 -3.80
CA ILE A 12 -18.77 -15.41 -3.79
C ILE A 12 -17.60 -15.48 -4.78
N PRO A 13 -17.52 -14.58 -5.79
CA PRO A 13 -16.35 -14.53 -6.67
C PRO A 13 -15.09 -14.27 -5.86
N ALA A 14 -13.98 -14.92 -6.21
CA ALA A 14 -12.71 -14.81 -5.53
C ALA A 14 -11.58 -14.65 -6.56
N LEU A 15 -10.96 -13.50 -6.59
CA LEU A 15 -9.81 -13.19 -7.44
C LEU A 15 -8.52 -13.54 -6.69
N LEU A 16 -7.72 -14.44 -7.24
CA LEU A 16 -6.46 -14.88 -6.67
C LEU A 16 -5.29 -14.48 -7.57
N ASN A 17 -4.33 -13.74 -7.03
CA ASN A 17 -3.05 -13.50 -7.69
C ASN A 17 -2.12 -14.71 -7.47
N PRO A 18 -1.84 -15.55 -8.49
CA PRO A 18 -1.02 -16.74 -8.35
C PRO A 18 0.47 -16.46 -8.11
N HIS A 19 0.92 -15.21 -8.33
CA HIS A 19 2.32 -14.81 -8.17
C HIS A 19 2.60 -14.15 -6.81
N SER A 20 1.60 -14.05 -5.93
CA SER A 20 1.79 -13.48 -4.59
C SER A 20 2.54 -14.44 -3.66
N GLY A 21 3.25 -13.89 -2.66
CA GLY A 21 4.20 -14.67 -1.83
C GLY A 21 3.60 -15.86 -1.08
N SER A 22 2.28 -15.84 -0.79
CA SER A 22 1.55 -16.92 -0.12
C SER A 22 0.46 -17.54 -1.01
N ALA A 23 0.58 -17.42 -2.34
CA ALA A 23 -0.43 -17.86 -3.31
C ALA A 23 -0.79 -19.34 -3.17
N ALA A 24 0.17 -20.23 -2.93
CA ALA A 24 -0.09 -21.66 -2.77
C ALA A 24 -1.02 -21.95 -1.58
N ARG A 25 -0.79 -21.28 -0.45
CA ARG A 25 -1.65 -21.40 0.74
C ARG A 25 -3.04 -20.84 0.48
N ALA A 26 -3.12 -19.69 -0.17
CA ALA A 26 -4.38 -19.03 -0.53
C ALA A 26 -5.19 -19.89 -1.50
N ARG A 27 -4.55 -20.44 -2.53
CA ARG A 27 -5.17 -21.36 -3.49
C ARG A 27 -5.77 -22.58 -2.80
N ALA A 28 -4.97 -23.26 -1.96
CA ALA A 28 -5.44 -24.44 -1.24
C ALA A 28 -6.67 -24.15 -0.36
N ALA A 29 -6.64 -23.06 0.40
CA ALA A 29 -7.73 -22.66 1.27
C ALA A 29 -9.01 -22.30 0.49
N LEU A 30 -8.87 -21.50 -0.58
CA LEU A 30 -10.00 -21.03 -1.38
C LEU A 30 -10.67 -22.17 -2.19
N HIS A 31 -9.89 -23.09 -2.75
CA HIS A 31 -10.47 -24.23 -3.48
C HIS A 31 -11.11 -25.28 -2.57
N ALA A 32 -10.72 -25.34 -1.30
CA ALA A 32 -11.35 -26.23 -0.32
C ALA A 32 -12.70 -25.69 0.20
N ASP A 33 -13.03 -24.43 -0.05
CA ASP A 33 -14.23 -23.79 0.47
C ASP A 33 -15.24 -23.50 -0.66
N ALA A 34 -16.30 -24.29 -0.71
CA ALA A 34 -17.34 -24.20 -1.74
C ALA A 34 -18.12 -22.87 -1.76
N ARG A 35 -17.95 -22.01 -0.74
CA ARG A 35 -18.55 -20.68 -0.71
C ARG A 35 -17.94 -19.74 -1.76
N PHE A 36 -16.74 -20.06 -2.27
CA PHE A 36 -15.99 -19.19 -3.16
C PHE A 36 -15.82 -19.79 -4.56
N ARG A 37 -15.92 -18.94 -5.58
CA ARG A 37 -15.63 -19.28 -6.98
C ARG A 37 -14.33 -18.60 -7.38
N VAL A 38 -13.25 -19.37 -7.43
CA VAL A 38 -11.89 -18.87 -7.63
C VAL A 38 -11.61 -18.62 -9.10
N GLN A 39 -11.07 -17.44 -9.39
CA GLN A 39 -10.46 -17.06 -10.66
C GLN A 39 -9.04 -16.59 -10.40
N GLU A 40 -8.06 -17.21 -11.06
CA GLU A 40 -6.66 -16.79 -10.99
C GLU A 40 -6.37 -15.72 -12.05
N LEU A 41 -5.76 -14.60 -11.62
CA LEU A 41 -5.49 -13.45 -12.47
C LEU A 41 -4.12 -12.85 -12.15
N SER A 42 -3.42 -12.35 -13.17
CA SER A 42 -2.23 -11.54 -12.97
C SER A 42 -2.57 -10.22 -12.27
N PRO A 43 -1.63 -9.59 -11.55
CA PRO A 43 -1.87 -8.30 -10.88
C PRO A 43 -2.43 -7.22 -11.81
N THR A 44 -2.00 -7.19 -13.06
CA THR A 44 -2.44 -6.21 -14.07
C THR A 44 -3.90 -6.39 -14.50
N GLN A 45 -4.46 -7.58 -14.34
CA GLN A 45 -5.85 -7.90 -14.73
C GLN A 45 -6.86 -7.67 -13.61
N VAL A 46 -6.39 -7.55 -12.37
CA VAL A 46 -7.27 -7.48 -11.18
C VAL A 46 -8.22 -6.29 -11.24
N GLY A 47 -7.73 -5.10 -11.61
CA GLY A 47 -8.58 -3.91 -11.70
C GLY A 47 -9.71 -4.07 -12.72
N ASP A 48 -9.44 -4.64 -13.90
CA ASP A 48 -10.45 -4.89 -14.93
C ASP A 48 -11.46 -5.95 -14.48
N ALA A 49 -11.00 -7.01 -13.83
CA ALA A 49 -11.88 -8.04 -13.29
C ALA A 49 -12.81 -7.48 -12.20
N VAL A 50 -12.32 -6.63 -11.33
CA VAL A 50 -13.17 -5.94 -10.33
C VAL A 50 -14.23 -5.09 -11.02
N ARG A 51 -13.87 -4.32 -12.04
CA ARG A 51 -14.85 -3.52 -12.81
C ARG A 51 -15.88 -4.38 -13.51
N ALA A 52 -15.50 -5.53 -14.03
CA ALA A 52 -16.42 -6.50 -14.62
C ALA A 52 -17.40 -7.09 -13.59
N GLU A 53 -16.92 -7.45 -12.41
CA GLU A 53 -17.78 -7.93 -11.32
C GLU A 53 -18.77 -6.84 -10.84
N VAL A 54 -18.32 -5.58 -10.74
CA VAL A 54 -19.20 -4.43 -10.43
C VAL A 54 -20.28 -4.30 -11.51
N SER A 55 -19.91 -4.33 -12.79
CA SER A 55 -20.85 -4.23 -13.91
C SER A 55 -21.84 -5.42 -13.95
N GLY A 56 -21.39 -6.59 -13.49
CA GLY A 56 -22.21 -7.81 -13.34
C GLY A 56 -23.16 -7.77 -12.13
N GLY A 57 -23.15 -6.71 -11.31
CA GLY A 57 -23.99 -6.57 -10.14
C GLY A 57 -23.54 -7.44 -8.95
N THR A 58 -22.28 -7.85 -8.91
CA THR A 58 -21.71 -8.58 -7.78
C THR A 58 -21.77 -7.70 -6.54
N ARG A 59 -22.35 -8.23 -5.45
CA ARG A 59 -22.42 -7.51 -4.18
C ARG A 59 -21.14 -7.65 -3.37
N ARG A 60 -20.56 -8.85 -3.31
CA ARG A 60 -19.35 -9.16 -2.53
C ARG A 60 -18.34 -9.90 -3.39
N LEU A 61 -17.10 -9.47 -3.32
CA LEU A 61 -15.96 -10.02 -4.04
C LEU A 61 -14.82 -10.27 -3.07
N LEU A 62 -14.22 -11.47 -3.10
CA LEU A 62 -12.98 -11.73 -2.38
C LEU A 62 -11.77 -11.45 -3.28
N VAL A 63 -10.76 -10.81 -2.71
CA VAL A 63 -9.47 -10.59 -3.38
C VAL A 63 -8.34 -11.15 -2.53
N SER A 64 -7.52 -12.01 -3.14
CA SER A 64 -6.34 -12.61 -2.52
C SER A 64 -5.08 -12.21 -3.27
N GLY A 65 -4.16 -11.58 -2.56
CA GLY A 65 -2.88 -11.11 -3.10
C GLY A 65 -2.07 -10.34 -2.07
N GLY A 66 -0.99 -9.72 -2.51
CA GLY A 66 -0.21 -8.77 -1.74
C GLY A 66 -0.83 -7.36 -1.76
N ASP A 67 -0.16 -6.41 -1.05
CA ASP A 67 -0.67 -5.04 -0.91
C ASP A 67 -0.89 -4.34 -2.27
N GLY A 68 -0.04 -4.56 -3.30
CA GLY A 68 -0.25 -4.02 -4.66
C GLY A 68 -1.48 -4.59 -5.36
N THR A 69 -1.74 -5.90 -5.24
CA THR A 69 -2.95 -6.54 -5.77
C THR A 69 -4.20 -5.95 -5.10
N LEU A 70 -4.16 -5.76 -3.78
CA LEU A 70 -5.24 -5.16 -3.02
C LEU A 70 -5.43 -3.68 -3.39
N SER A 71 -4.36 -2.93 -3.61
CA SER A 71 -4.41 -1.53 -4.05
C SER A 71 -5.16 -1.40 -5.38
N ALA A 72 -4.82 -2.22 -6.37
CA ALA A 72 -5.50 -2.25 -7.67
C ALA A 72 -6.99 -2.61 -7.52
N ALA A 73 -7.32 -3.63 -6.70
CA ALA A 73 -8.69 -4.07 -6.48
C ALA A 73 -9.54 -3.02 -5.77
N LEU A 74 -9.03 -2.47 -4.64
CA LEU A 74 -9.75 -1.50 -3.84
C LEU A 74 -9.91 -0.16 -4.58
N GLY A 75 -8.88 0.25 -5.35
CA GLY A 75 -8.97 1.41 -6.23
C GLY A 75 -10.07 1.25 -7.28
N ALA A 76 -10.19 0.07 -7.92
CA ALA A 76 -11.23 -0.21 -8.90
C ALA A 76 -12.64 -0.35 -8.28
N ALA A 77 -12.73 -0.76 -7.01
CA ALA A 77 -13.99 -0.87 -6.28
C ALA A 77 -14.44 0.45 -5.64
N ALA A 78 -13.61 1.48 -5.62
CA ALA A 78 -13.91 2.73 -4.95
C ALA A 78 -15.18 3.40 -5.52
N GLY A 79 -16.07 3.85 -4.63
CA GLY A 79 -17.32 4.53 -5.00
C GLY A 79 -18.40 3.63 -5.61
N THR A 80 -18.16 2.32 -5.78
CA THR A 80 -19.10 1.41 -6.46
C THR A 80 -20.10 0.73 -5.51
N GLY A 81 -19.85 0.75 -4.20
CA GLY A 81 -20.62 0.00 -3.22
C GLY A 81 -20.30 -1.49 -3.15
N LEU A 82 -19.38 -2.01 -3.97
CA LEU A 82 -18.90 -3.39 -3.91
C LEU A 82 -18.26 -3.68 -2.54
N GLU A 83 -18.71 -4.74 -1.89
CA GLU A 83 -18.13 -5.24 -0.64
C GLU A 83 -16.87 -6.07 -0.96
N VAL A 84 -15.69 -5.54 -0.69
CA VAL A 84 -14.44 -6.25 -0.93
C VAL A 84 -14.01 -7.02 0.31
N ALA A 85 -14.00 -8.33 0.24
CA ALA A 85 -13.39 -9.21 1.23
C ALA A 85 -11.91 -9.44 0.87
N VAL A 86 -11.06 -9.49 1.89
CA VAL A 86 -9.61 -9.64 1.72
C VAL A 86 -9.15 -10.97 2.28
N PHE A 87 -8.38 -11.72 1.49
CA PHE A 87 -7.67 -12.90 1.95
C PHE A 87 -6.15 -12.68 1.84
N PRO A 88 -5.38 -12.84 2.93
CA PRO A 88 -3.94 -12.57 2.93
C PRO A 88 -3.18 -13.50 1.98
N GLY A 89 -2.64 -12.96 0.89
CA GLY A 89 -1.88 -13.72 -0.11
C GLY A 89 -0.44 -13.24 -0.31
N GLY A 90 -0.09 -12.07 0.22
CA GLY A 90 1.22 -11.45 0.08
C GLY A 90 2.23 -11.89 1.15
N THR A 91 3.44 -11.33 1.06
CA THR A 91 4.51 -11.56 2.04
C THR A 91 4.34 -10.73 3.32
N LEU A 92 3.95 -9.46 3.19
CA LEU A 92 3.86 -8.52 4.31
C LEU A 92 2.43 -8.31 4.80
N ASN A 93 1.45 -8.25 3.89
CA ASN A 93 0.03 -8.14 4.17
C ASN A 93 -0.30 -6.99 5.14
N HIS A 94 0.30 -5.81 4.91
CA HIS A 94 0.11 -4.64 5.79
C HIS A 94 -1.35 -4.24 5.89
N PHE A 95 -2.03 -4.15 4.73
CA PHE A 95 -3.43 -3.78 4.70
C PHE A 95 -4.33 -4.81 5.41
N ALA A 96 -4.14 -6.11 5.17
CA ALA A 96 -4.92 -7.15 5.83
C ALA A 96 -4.75 -7.11 7.35
N ARG A 97 -3.52 -6.88 7.83
CA ARG A 97 -3.21 -6.71 9.26
C ARG A 97 -3.92 -5.49 9.85
N ASP A 98 -3.84 -4.33 9.19
CA ASP A 98 -4.50 -3.09 9.62
C ASP A 98 -6.04 -3.22 9.57
N ALA A 99 -6.55 -4.06 8.67
CA ALA A 99 -7.97 -4.40 8.58
C ALA A 99 -8.45 -5.40 9.64
N GLY A 100 -7.54 -5.97 10.45
CA GLY A 100 -7.88 -6.97 11.46
C GLY A 100 -8.19 -8.36 10.88
N ILE A 101 -7.72 -8.66 9.67
CA ILE A 101 -7.89 -9.98 9.04
C ILE A 101 -6.81 -10.93 9.58
N PRO A 102 -7.18 -12.13 10.07
CA PRO A 102 -6.23 -13.13 10.54
C PRO A 102 -5.24 -13.52 9.44
N LEU A 103 -3.92 -13.42 9.72
CA LEU A 103 -2.90 -13.77 8.75
C LEU A 103 -2.53 -15.26 8.79
N ASP A 104 -2.63 -15.86 9.98
CA ASP A 104 -2.16 -17.23 10.24
C ASP A 104 -3.29 -18.25 10.34
N ASP A 105 -4.55 -17.79 10.30
CA ASP A 105 -5.76 -18.63 10.33
C ASP A 105 -6.59 -18.44 9.04
N PRO A 106 -6.37 -19.27 8.01
CA PRO A 106 -7.11 -19.21 6.75
C PRO A 106 -8.61 -19.41 6.92
N ALA A 107 -9.03 -20.32 7.82
CA ALA A 107 -10.44 -20.62 8.03
C ALA A 107 -11.18 -19.39 8.60
N ALA A 108 -10.62 -18.77 9.64
CA ALA A 108 -11.17 -17.54 10.19
C ALA A 108 -11.17 -16.37 9.18
N ALA A 109 -10.15 -16.27 8.32
CA ALA A 109 -10.10 -15.26 7.26
C ALA A 109 -11.22 -15.49 6.22
N LEU A 110 -11.46 -16.74 5.80
CA LEU A 110 -12.54 -17.10 4.89
C LEU A 110 -13.93 -16.90 5.51
N ASP A 111 -14.09 -17.18 6.80
CA ASP A 111 -15.34 -16.92 7.51
C ASP A 111 -15.65 -15.44 7.56
N ILE A 112 -14.66 -14.60 7.87
CA ILE A 112 -14.82 -13.14 7.80
C ILE A 112 -15.18 -12.71 6.36
N ALA A 113 -14.50 -13.25 5.37
CA ALA A 113 -14.77 -12.93 3.97
C ALA A 113 -16.21 -13.27 3.55
N ALA A 114 -16.74 -14.40 4.00
CA ALA A 114 -18.07 -14.84 3.66
C ALA A 114 -19.17 -14.12 4.45
N THR A 115 -18.98 -13.93 5.75
CA THR A 115 -20.04 -13.52 6.70
C THR A 115 -19.81 -12.19 7.40
N GLY A 116 -18.63 -11.63 7.30
CA GLY A 116 -18.25 -10.38 7.96
C GLY A 116 -19.06 -9.18 7.49
N THR A 117 -18.94 -8.08 8.22
CA THR A 117 -19.67 -6.83 7.98
C THR A 117 -18.84 -5.89 7.11
N PRO A 118 -19.41 -5.32 6.02
CA PRO A 118 -18.71 -4.30 5.25
C PRO A 118 -18.57 -3.01 6.05
N ARG A 119 -17.37 -2.42 6.05
CA ARG A 119 -17.05 -1.16 6.72
C ARG A 119 -16.36 -0.23 5.73
N PRO A 120 -16.68 1.08 5.76
CA PRO A 120 -16.01 2.05 4.90
C PRO A 120 -14.53 2.19 5.28
N VAL A 121 -13.68 2.25 4.26
CA VAL A 121 -12.23 2.41 4.39
C VAL A 121 -11.77 3.57 3.52
N ASP A 122 -10.86 4.37 4.08
CA ASP A 122 -10.27 5.49 3.38
C ASP A 122 -9.19 5.00 2.42
N LEU A 123 -9.12 5.60 1.24
CA LEU A 123 -8.03 5.41 0.28
C LEU A 123 -7.30 6.72 0.04
N GLY A 124 -5.99 6.64 -0.10
CA GLY A 124 -5.23 7.72 -0.69
C GLY A 124 -5.19 7.57 -2.21
N TYR A 125 -4.92 8.68 -2.88
CA TYR A 125 -4.63 8.67 -4.31
C TYR A 125 -3.44 9.55 -4.61
N VAL A 126 -2.67 9.19 -5.65
CA VAL A 126 -1.69 10.05 -6.29
C VAL A 126 -1.85 9.94 -7.80
N ASN A 127 -2.19 11.05 -8.46
CA ASN A 127 -2.45 11.10 -9.91
C ASN A 127 -3.36 9.97 -10.40
N GLY A 128 -4.42 9.63 -9.62
CA GLY A 128 -5.38 8.57 -9.95
C GLY A 128 -4.96 7.15 -9.51
N HIS A 129 -3.72 6.93 -9.07
CA HIS A 129 -3.29 5.66 -8.49
C HIS A 129 -3.73 5.55 -7.03
N ALA A 130 -4.43 4.49 -6.68
CA ALA A 130 -4.83 4.23 -5.31
C ALA A 130 -3.64 3.89 -4.41
N ILE A 131 -3.69 4.34 -3.17
CA ILE A 131 -2.69 4.09 -2.13
C ILE A 131 -3.41 3.52 -0.91
N LEU A 132 -3.00 2.35 -0.44
CA LEU A 132 -3.53 1.73 0.77
C LEU A 132 -2.74 2.16 2.02
N ASN A 133 -1.42 2.17 1.88
CA ASN A 133 -0.52 2.38 3.01
C ASN A 133 0.35 3.61 2.82
N THR A 134 1.19 3.62 1.80
CA THR A 134 2.22 4.64 1.67
C THR A 134 2.61 4.92 0.23
N SER A 135 3.01 6.16 -0.03
CA SER A 135 3.75 6.54 -1.24
C SER A 135 5.05 7.24 -0.84
N SER A 136 6.06 7.16 -1.68
CA SER A 136 7.32 7.84 -1.43
C SER A 136 8.08 8.14 -2.72
N LEU A 137 8.97 9.12 -2.64
CA LEU A 137 9.91 9.47 -3.70
C LEU A 137 11.32 9.73 -3.13
N GLY A 138 12.34 9.63 -3.97
CA GLY A 138 13.74 9.80 -3.57
C GLY A 138 14.40 8.49 -3.14
N LEU A 139 15.15 8.50 -2.03
CA LEU A 139 15.96 7.36 -1.56
C LEU A 139 15.19 6.04 -1.43
N TYR A 140 13.93 6.10 -0.99
CA TYR A 140 13.13 4.87 -0.84
C TYR A 140 12.79 4.24 -2.19
N THR A 141 12.51 5.03 -3.20
CA THR A 141 12.27 4.56 -4.58
C THR A 141 13.50 3.86 -5.14
N GLU A 142 14.67 4.44 -4.92
CA GLU A 142 15.94 3.84 -5.31
C GLU A 142 16.23 2.54 -4.53
N PHE A 143 15.88 2.53 -3.24
CA PHE A 143 15.95 1.31 -2.42
C PHE A 143 15.06 0.19 -2.98
N VAL A 144 13.80 0.47 -3.31
CA VAL A 144 12.88 -0.52 -3.88
C VAL A 144 13.44 -1.05 -5.21
N ARG A 145 13.89 -0.16 -6.10
CA ARG A 145 14.48 -0.53 -7.40
C ARG A 145 15.67 -1.47 -7.26
N ARG A 146 16.59 -1.16 -6.33
CA ARG A 146 17.79 -1.98 -6.09
C ARG A 146 17.45 -3.29 -5.43
N ARG A 147 16.51 -3.28 -4.48
CA ARG A 147 16.03 -4.51 -3.85
C ARG A 147 15.43 -5.46 -4.89
N GLU A 148 14.52 -5.01 -5.73
CA GLU A 148 13.90 -5.82 -6.80
C GLU A 148 14.93 -6.38 -7.78
N TYR A 149 15.96 -5.61 -8.13
CA TYR A 149 17.07 -6.09 -8.94
C TYR A 149 17.84 -7.21 -8.24
N LEU A 150 18.14 -7.05 -6.96
CA LEU A 150 18.92 -8.01 -6.16
C LEU A 150 18.13 -9.26 -5.78
N GLU A 151 16.80 -9.17 -5.67
CA GLU A 151 15.93 -10.32 -5.41
C GLU A 151 15.98 -11.40 -6.50
N ARG A 152 16.50 -11.09 -7.67
CA ARG A 152 16.77 -12.07 -8.74
C ARG A 152 17.85 -13.09 -8.35
N TRP A 153 18.72 -12.74 -7.38
CA TRP A 153 19.89 -13.53 -6.98
C TRP A 153 19.94 -13.79 -5.48
N LEU A 154 19.25 -13.00 -4.69
CA LEU A 154 19.28 -13.04 -3.23
C LEU A 154 17.84 -13.19 -2.69
N ASN A 155 17.71 -13.73 -1.48
CA ASN A 155 16.43 -13.67 -0.79
C ASN A 155 16.08 -12.23 -0.37
N TYR A 156 14.80 -11.96 -0.11
CA TYR A 156 14.27 -10.64 0.24
C TYR A 156 15.09 -9.92 1.33
N ARG A 157 15.53 -10.62 2.37
CA ARG A 157 16.27 -10.00 3.49
C ARG A 157 17.66 -9.53 3.08
N LEU A 158 18.41 -10.38 2.37
CA LEU A 158 19.75 -10.03 1.88
C LEU A 158 19.70 -8.95 0.81
N ALA A 159 18.75 -9.03 -0.10
CA ALA A 159 18.49 -8.00 -1.12
C ALA A 159 18.18 -6.65 -0.47
N SER A 160 17.35 -6.63 0.58
CA SER A 160 17.01 -5.40 1.32
C SER A 160 18.22 -4.79 2.02
N VAL A 161 19.05 -5.59 2.68
CA VAL A 161 20.26 -5.09 3.35
C VAL A 161 21.25 -4.50 2.34
N ALA A 162 21.50 -5.20 1.23
CA ALA A 162 22.42 -4.75 0.19
C ALA A 162 21.90 -3.48 -0.51
N ALA A 163 20.61 -3.40 -0.81
CA ALA A 163 19.97 -2.22 -1.39
C ALA A 163 20.08 -1.02 -0.45
N ALA A 164 19.80 -1.19 0.83
CA ALA A 164 19.91 -0.13 1.83
C ALA A 164 21.34 0.41 1.93
N ALA A 165 22.34 -0.45 1.96
CA ALA A 165 23.75 -0.06 1.98
C ALA A 165 24.17 0.73 0.72
N ALA A 166 23.69 0.31 -0.46
CA ALA A 166 23.99 0.96 -1.72
C ALA A 166 23.36 2.35 -1.83
N VAL A 167 22.06 2.46 -1.47
CA VAL A 167 21.33 3.73 -1.47
C VAL A 167 21.92 4.73 -0.47
N TRP A 168 22.35 4.22 0.67
CA TRP A 168 23.04 5.01 1.68
C TRP A 168 24.33 5.67 1.17
N ARG A 169 25.06 4.96 0.31
CA ARG A 169 26.31 5.48 -0.26
C ARG A 169 26.08 6.61 -1.28
N ASP A 170 25.00 6.52 -2.06
CA ASP A 170 24.80 7.39 -3.23
C ASP A 170 24.21 8.77 -2.91
N ARG A 171 23.64 8.96 -1.70
CA ARG A 171 23.15 10.26 -1.16
C ARG A 171 22.37 11.11 -2.17
N GLN A 172 21.52 10.48 -2.98
CA GLN A 172 20.71 11.25 -3.93
C GLN A 172 19.73 12.16 -3.20
N VAL A 173 19.60 13.39 -3.67
CA VAL A 173 18.62 14.35 -3.21
C VAL A 173 17.81 14.84 -4.39
N VAL A 174 16.56 15.18 -4.15
CA VAL A 174 15.65 15.78 -5.12
C VAL A 174 15.20 17.15 -4.63
N ASP A 175 15.05 18.08 -5.56
CA ASP A 175 14.46 19.39 -5.27
C ASP A 175 12.95 19.27 -5.53
N VAL A 176 12.16 19.60 -4.51
CA VAL A 176 10.70 19.51 -4.55
C VAL A 176 10.07 20.78 -4.01
N ASP A 177 8.97 21.19 -4.62
CA ASP A 177 8.07 22.22 -4.10
C ASP A 177 6.81 21.52 -3.57
N ILE A 178 6.47 21.71 -2.29
CA ILE A 178 5.35 21.04 -1.63
C ILE A 178 4.31 22.06 -1.20
N ASP A 179 3.06 21.83 -1.59
CA ASP A 179 1.88 22.52 -1.09
C ASP A 179 0.99 21.51 -0.35
N THR A 180 0.67 21.80 0.91
CA THR A 180 -0.20 20.97 1.76
C THR A 180 -1.60 21.55 1.93
N GLY A 181 -2.07 22.37 0.94
CA GLY A 181 -3.41 22.94 0.95
C GLY A 181 -3.56 24.24 1.72
N GLY A 182 -2.49 24.75 2.33
CA GLY A 182 -2.47 26.04 3.03
C GLY A 182 -2.07 27.25 2.17
N GLY A 183 -1.87 27.04 0.85
CA GLY A 183 -1.52 28.09 -0.11
C GLY A 183 -0.05 28.55 -0.08
N ALA A 184 0.75 28.06 0.85
CA ALA A 184 2.19 28.36 0.93
C ALA A 184 3.00 27.19 0.38
N ARG A 185 3.50 27.35 -0.83
CA ARG A 185 4.49 26.40 -1.39
C ARG A 185 5.82 26.54 -0.62
N ARG A 186 6.36 25.41 -0.22
CA ARG A 186 7.67 25.33 0.45
C ARG A 186 8.61 24.48 -0.39
N ARG A 187 9.78 25.04 -0.65
CA ARG A 187 10.84 24.35 -1.39
C ARG A 187 11.72 23.56 -0.43
N PHE A 188 12.01 22.32 -0.80
CA PHE A 188 12.90 21.43 -0.07
C PHE A 188 13.93 20.82 -1.01
N ARG A 189 15.13 20.68 -0.49
CA ARG A 189 16.14 19.79 -1.04
C ARG A 189 16.19 18.56 -0.13
N THR A 190 15.63 17.45 -0.60
CA THR A 190 15.32 16.32 0.24
C THR A 190 15.80 14.99 -0.35
N PRO A 191 16.36 14.09 0.49
CA PRO A 191 16.58 12.71 0.07
C PRO A 191 15.27 11.88 0.03
N LEU A 192 14.23 12.31 0.75
CA LEU A 192 13.02 11.52 0.89
C LEU A 192 11.78 12.39 1.15
N VAL A 193 10.76 12.22 0.32
CA VAL A 193 9.38 12.56 0.68
C VAL A 193 8.60 11.27 0.87
N PHE A 194 7.86 11.18 1.95
CA PHE A 194 7.02 10.04 2.30
C PHE A 194 5.61 10.53 2.58
N VAL A 195 4.62 9.86 2.03
CA VAL A 195 3.19 10.16 2.23
C VAL A 195 2.52 8.89 2.74
N GLY A 196 2.09 8.91 3.99
CA GLY A 196 1.34 7.82 4.62
C GLY A 196 -0.16 8.08 4.58
N ILE A 197 -0.94 7.02 4.40
CA ILE A 197 -2.39 7.07 4.58
C ILE A 197 -2.67 6.93 6.06
N HIS A 198 -3.33 7.92 6.64
CA HIS A 198 -3.48 8.17 8.07
C HIS A 198 -2.16 8.51 8.77
N GLU A 199 -2.25 9.01 9.99
CA GLU A 199 -1.09 9.34 10.80
C GLU A 199 -0.22 8.11 11.08
N ARG A 200 1.08 8.22 10.82
CA ARG A 200 2.06 7.14 10.94
C ARG A 200 3.01 7.38 12.10
N ILE A 201 3.39 6.31 12.79
CA ILE A 201 4.48 6.33 13.75
C ILE A 201 5.78 6.22 12.98
N LEU A 202 6.71 7.14 13.25
CA LEU A 202 8.03 7.11 12.63
C LEU A 202 8.97 6.28 13.51
N VAL A 203 9.24 5.06 13.10
CA VAL A 203 10.17 4.16 13.78
C VAL A 203 11.34 3.78 12.87
N PRO A 204 12.58 3.60 13.41
CA PRO A 204 13.77 3.35 12.59
C PRO A 204 13.70 2.07 11.76
N ALA A 205 13.07 1.02 12.28
CA ALA A 205 13.06 -0.31 11.68
C ALA A 205 11.93 -0.53 10.65
N GLY A 206 11.04 0.43 10.49
CA GLY A 206 9.94 0.36 9.54
C GLY A 206 9.23 1.71 9.49
N LEU A 207 9.54 2.49 8.47
CA LEU A 207 8.80 3.72 8.24
C LEU A 207 7.33 3.37 8.04
N GLY A 208 6.50 3.75 9.01
CA GLY A 208 5.13 3.87 8.70
C GLY A 208 4.14 2.89 9.29
N MET A 209 4.33 2.38 10.49
CA MET A 209 3.20 1.77 11.20
C MET A 209 2.12 2.84 11.42
N ARG A 210 0.87 2.48 11.17
CA ARG A 210 -0.28 3.35 11.44
C ARG A 210 -0.36 3.63 12.94
N ARG A 211 -0.57 4.91 13.32
CA ARG A 211 -0.76 5.29 14.72
C ARG A 211 -2.17 4.90 15.17
N PRO A 212 -2.31 4.04 16.17
CA PRO A 212 -3.62 3.76 16.75
C PRO A 212 -4.27 5.05 17.27
N GLY A 213 -5.53 5.32 16.85
CA GLY A 213 -6.23 6.55 17.22
C GLY A 213 -5.66 7.83 16.59
N GLY A 214 -4.72 7.73 15.66
CA GLY A 214 -4.15 8.86 14.94
C GLY A 214 -5.12 9.51 13.95
N ALA A 215 -4.73 10.68 13.43
CA ALA A 215 -5.53 11.46 12.50
C ALA A 215 -5.83 10.69 11.21
N ARG A 216 -7.06 10.82 10.70
CA ARG A 216 -7.48 10.33 9.39
C ARG A 216 -7.13 11.38 8.33
N ALA A 217 -5.85 11.48 8.03
CA ALA A 217 -5.28 12.47 7.11
C ALA A 217 -4.08 11.86 6.35
N LEU A 218 -3.69 12.45 5.24
CA LEU A 218 -2.38 12.18 4.66
C LEU A 218 -1.30 12.64 5.64
N HIS A 219 -0.34 11.79 5.94
CA HIS A 219 0.83 12.15 6.72
C HIS A 219 2.02 12.37 5.78
N VAL A 220 2.26 13.62 5.41
CA VAL A 220 3.39 14.01 4.56
C VAL A 220 4.61 14.24 5.43
N LEU A 221 5.71 13.57 5.11
CA LEU A 221 6.97 13.67 5.80
C LEU A 221 8.08 14.03 4.80
N VAL A 222 8.86 15.03 5.13
CA VAL A 222 9.99 15.51 4.32
C VAL A 222 11.26 15.48 5.15
N VAL A 223 12.26 14.75 4.67
CA VAL A 223 13.59 14.72 5.29
C VAL A 223 14.44 15.81 4.66
N GLN A 224 14.93 16.76 5.44
CA GLN A 224 15.78 17.86 4.92
C GLN A 224 17.22 17.39 4.71
N ALA A 225 17.83 17.83 3.60
CA ALA A 225 19.27 17.69 3.36
C ALA A 225 20.03 18.96 3.81
N PRO A 226 21.28 18.82 4.28
CA PRO A 226 22.00 17.59 4.48
C PRO A 226 21.49 16.88 5.74
N ALA A 227 21.00 15.65 5.59
CA ALA A 227 20.80 14.78 6.74
C ALA A 227 22.19 14.45 7.29
N PRO A 228 22.60 15.00 8.44
CA PRO A 228 24.00 14.92 8.86
C PRO A 228 24.38 13.49 9.25
N LEU A 229 25.69 13.25 9.38
CA LEU A 229 26.35 11.98 9.77
C LEU A 229 25.67 11.19 10.93
N ARG A 230 24.70 11.78 11.63
CA ARG A 230 23.96 11.15 12.74
C ARG A 230 23.04 10.00 12.28
N ILE A 231 22.61 9.96 11.02
CA ILE A 231 21.90 8.81 10.48
C ILE A 231 22.81 7.55 10.47
N ARG A 232 24.14 7.71 10.40
CA ARG A 232 25.08 6.56 10.52
C ARG A 232 24.93 5.81 11.85
N ARG A 233 24.48 6.46 12.91
CA ARG A 233 24.23 5.83 14.22
C ARG A 233 22.92 5.05 14.26
N LEU A 234 21.97 5.29 13.33
CA LEU A 234 20.71 4.57 13.21
C LEU A 234 20.90 3.10 12.81
N ALA A 235 21.88 2.82 11.93
CA ALA A 235 22.16 1.48 11.45
C ALA A 235 22.73 0.53 12.53
N PHE A 236 23.22 1.08 13.65
CA PHE A 236 23.92 0.36 14.72
C PHE A 236 23.20 0.41 16.08
N GLN A 237 21.93 0.85 16.13
CA GLN A 237 21.20 0.87 17.39
C GLN A 237 20.32 -0.38 17.62
N PRO A 238 20.22 -0.85 18.86
CA PRO A 238 19.34 -1.98 19.19
C PRO A 238 17.86 -1.62 18.90
N PRO A 239 17.04 -2.62 18.48
CA PRO A 239 15.63 -2.43 18.21
C PRO A 239 14.89 -1.90 19.44
N GLY A 240 14.11 -0.85 19.30
CA GLY A 240 13.24 -0.33 20.34
C GLY A 240 13.31 1.17 20.65
N ARG A 241 14.26 1.91 20.10
CA ARG A 241 14.30 3.38 20.24
C ARG A 241 13.86 4.06 18.95
N GLY A 242 12.78 4.82 19.02
CA GLY A 242 12.22 5.58 17.89
C GLY A 242 13.16 6.68 17.37
N LEU A 243 12.86 7.17 16.16
CA LEU A 243 13.57 8.26 15.48
C LEU A 243 13.65 9.55 16.29
N GLN A 244 12.81 9.70 17.32
CA GLN A 244 12.67 10.91 18.12
C GLN A 244 13.95 11.37 18.85
N GLY A 245 14.98 10.52 18.95
CA GLY A 245 16.26 10.88 19.57
C GLY A 245 17.44 10.98 18.61
N LEU A 246 17.28 10.73 17.32
CA LEU A 246 18.38 10.52 16.37
C LEU A 246 18.36 11.42 15.15
N VAL A 247 17.20 11.88 14.74
CA VAL A 247 17.06 12.93 13.74
C VAL A 247 16.79 14.22 14.51
N PRO A 248 17.59 15.29 14.33
CA PRO A 248 17.25 16.58 14.93
C PRO A 248 15.82 16.94 14.52
N GLU A 249 14.98 17.42 15.44
CA GLU A 249 13.59 17.84 15.16
C GLU A 249 13.50 18.76 13.93
N LYS A 250 14.56 19.51 13.64
CA LYS A 250 14.70 20.37 12.47
C LYS A 250 15.01 19.64 11.15
N ALA A 251 15.33 18.35 11.16
CA ALA A 251 15.70 17.61 9.95
C ALA A 251 14.54 16.86 9.32
N VAL A 252 13.38 16.83 9.96
CA VAL A 252 12.15 16.21 9.45
C VAL A 252 11.00 17.16 9.65
N GLU A 253 10.33 17.48 8.56
CA GLU A 253 9.08 18.21 8.62
C GLU A 253 7.92 17.26 8.36
N THR A 254 6.83 17.42 9.10
CA THR A 254 5.65 16.59 8.99
C THR A 254 4.41 17.46 8.87
N TYR A 255 3.46 17.00 8.05
CA TYR A 255 2.18 17.65 7.82
C TYR A 255 1.05 16.62 7.85
N LEU A 256 -0.08 16.99 8.47
CA LEU A 256 -1.31 16.23 8.40
C LEU A 256 -2.30 17.03 7.56
N THR A 257 -2.72 16.48 6.42
CA THR A 257 -3.59 17.19 5.47
C THR A 257 -4.48 16.21 4.71
N SER A 258 -5.54 16.70 4.09
CA SER A 258 -6.38 15.89 3.18
C SER A 258 -5.86 15.90 1.75
N LYS A 259 -5.08 16.94 1.35
CA LYS A 259 -4.53 17.09 0.01
C LYS A 259 -3.11 17.63 0.08
N ALA A 260 -2.25 17.16 -0.82
CA ALA A 260 -0.92 17.70 -0.99
C ALA A 260 -0.52 17.66 -2.46
N THR A 261 0.24 18.66 -2.90
CA THR A 261 0.86 18.67 -4.22
C THR A 261 2.37 18.68 -4.05
N VAL A 262 3.06 17.77 -4.75
CA VAL A 262 4.52 17.70 -4.77
C VAL A 262 4.99 17.91 -6.20
N GLU A 263 5.61 19.06 -6.45
CA GLU A 263 6.23 19.35 -7.75
C GLU A 263 7.72 19.00 -7.71
N MET A 264 8.20 18.39 -8.78
CA MET A 264 9.62 18.06 -8.96
C MET A 264 10.12 18.69 -10.26
N ALA A 265 11.35 19.16 -10.25
CA ALA A 265 12.01 19.61 -11.47
C ALA A 265 12.45 18.40 -12.31
N GLY A 266 11.94 18.30 -13.55
CA GLY A 266 12.34 17.27 -14.53
C GLY A 266 11.23 16.31 -14.95
N ALA A 267 11.52 15.43 -15.92
CA ALA A 267 10.62 14.46 -16.55
C ALA A 267 10.20 13.33 -15.60
N PRO A 268 9.34 12.37 -16.03
CA PRO A 268 8.45 11.64 -15.15
C PRO A 268 9.12 11.09 -13.89
N ALA A 269 8.45 11.29 -12.76
CA ALA A 269 8.93 10.87 -11.46
C ALA A 269 8.72 9.36 -11.29
N LEU A 270 9.75 8.66 -10.86
CA LEU A 270 9.58 7.32 -10.33
C LEU A 270 9.20 7.44 -8.85
N ILE A 271 8.03 6.96 -8.48
CA ILE A 271 7.53 6.92 -7.11
C ILE A 271 7.31 5.48 -6.67
N ALA A 272 7.36 5.22 -5.38
CA ALA A 272 6.91 3.94 -4.84
C ALA A 272 5.52 4.12 -4.23
N ILE A 273 4.58 3.22 -4.57
CA ILE A 273 3.24 3.13 -4.00
C ILE A 273 3.10 1.73 -3.39
N ASP A 274 2.83 1.65 -2.11
CA ASP A 274 2.69 0.39 -1.36
C ASP A 274 3.84 -0.62 -1.58
N GLY A 275 5.03 -0.10 -1.92
CA GLY A 275 6.25 -0.86 -2.17
C GLY A 275 6.48 -1.26 -3.62
N GLU A 276 5.62 -0.86 -4.56
CA GLU A 276 5.76 -1.06 -6.00
C GLU A 276 6.19 0.23 -6.71
N LEU A 277 7.00 0.12 -7.76
CA LEU A 277 7.48 1.27 -8.52
C LEU A 277 6.49 1.68 -9.60
N VAL A 278 6.11 2.95 -9.59
CA VAL A 278 5.17 3.54 -10.55
C VAL A 278 5.78 4.79 -11.16
N GLN A 279 5.66 4.94 -12.49
CA GLN A 279 5.98 6.20 -13.15
C GLN A 279 4.78 7.15 -13.03
N ALA A 280 5.03 8.35 -12.53
CA ALA A 280 4.03 9.39 -12.39
C ALA A 280 4.56 10.72 -12.93
N THR A 281 3.67 11.54 -13.46
CA THR A 281 4.02 12.88 -13.96
C THR A 281 3.93 13.90 -12.85
N SER A 282 4.90 14.83 -12.79
CA SER A 282 4.82 16.02 -11.93
C SER A 282 3.82 17.03 -12.50
N PRO A 283 2.99 17.70 -11.67
CA PRO A 283 2.93 17.57 -10.20
C PRO A 283 2.27 16.28 -9.72
N LEU A 284 2.76 15.75 -8.59
CA LEU A 284 2.13 14.64 -7.89
C LEU A 284 1.00 15.19 -7.01
N GLN A 285 -0.23 14.90 -7.38
CA GLN A 285 -1.42 15.35 -6.64
C GLN A 285 -1.91 14.26 -5.71
N TYR A 286 -1.69 14.44 -4.43
CA TYR A 286 -2.14 13.53 -3.37
C TYR A 286 -3.48 13.97 -2.81
N GLU A 287 -4.37 13.00 -2.59
CA GLU A 287 -5.67 13.22 -1.97
C GLU A 287 -6.05 12.02 -1.09
N LEU A 288 -6.63 12.29 0.09
CA LEU A 288 -7.30 11.29 0.91
C LEU A 288 -8.80 11.34 0.63
N VAL A 289 -9.37 10.19 0.24
CA VAL A 289 -10.82 10.04 0.04
C VAL A 289 -11.38 9.21 1.19
N PRO A 290 -12.11 9.83 2.12
CA PRO A 290 -12.72 9.13 3.26
C PRO A 290 -13.81 8.17 2.80
N GLY A 291 -13.83 6.96 3.38
CA GLY A 291 -14.87 5.97 3.12
C GLY A 291 -14.95 5.51 1.66
N ALA A 292 -13.86 5.59 0.91
CA ALA A 292 -13.83 5.37 -0.54
C ALA A 292 -14.29 3.98 -0.97
N VAL A 293 -14.09 2.95 -0.13
CA VAL A 293 -14.41 1.55 -0.47
C VAL A 293 -14.97 0.81 0.74
N MET A 294 -15.85 -0.17 0.47
CA MET A 294 -16.40 -1.04 1.50
C MET A 294 -15.54 -2.28 1.65
N VAL A 295 -14.92 -2.48 2.82
CA VAL A 295 -14.09 -3.65 3.12
C VAL A 295 -14.76 -4.51 4.18
N VAL A 296 -14.88 -5.82 3.89
CA VAL A 296 -15.49 -6.80 4.80
C VAL A 296 -14.54 -7.08 5.96
N ARG A 297 -15.04 -6.92 7.18
CA ARG A 297 -14.30 -7.12 8.43
C ARG A 297 -15.14 -7.89 9.44
N ARG A 298 -14.53 -8.23 10.57
CA ARG A 298 -15.21 -8.86 11.70
C ARG A 298 -16.32 -7.99 12.27
#